data_1c8be75d8755606dc7f9a1265b05a2b1
#
_entry.id   1c8be75d8755606dc7f9a1265b05a2b1
#
_cell.length_a   1.000
_cell.length_b   1.000
_cell.length_c   1.000
_cell.angle_alpha   90.00
_cell.angle_beta   90.00
_cell.angle_gamma   90.00
#
_symmetry.space_group_name_H-M   'P 1'
#
loop_
_entity.id
_entity.type
_entity.pdbx_description
1 polymer ?
#
loop_
_entity_poly.entity_id
_entity_poly.type
_entity_poly.pdbx_seq_one_letter_code
_entity_poly.pdbx_strand_id
1 'polypeptide(L)'
;EWTIDKEPTCTVPGSKSHHCITCGDKADITEIPPEHKFGPWVVTVPPTSDTEGVRERTCSMCGEVEKKTIAAAASVPQIIVDSTKTHAGDVIRVNVSIKNNPGIVAMLLKIEYDSSILELQEANAKDFADVSFGPMDNQPFTVLWEDSIHPNNTANGSIVELVFKVKDDAGFGQTAITITYDEENIYNSEFENVFFEVLPNSIEILKYQSGDINGDDSVNMKDYSLFRQYLSGWEVKIESAVADVNGDNTINLKDLALLR
;
A
#
# COMPACT_ATOMS: atom_id res chain seq x y z
N GLU A 1 -19.98 -31.77 33.59
CA GLU A 1 -19.60 -30.47 33.04
C GLU A 1 -18.52 -29.86 33.94
N TRP A 2 -17.53 -29.13 33.33
CA TRP A 2 -16.46 -28.47 34.10
C TRP A 2 -16.99 -27.25 34.81
N THR A 3 -16.68 -27.12 36.09
CA THR A 3 -17.00 -25.93 36.89
C THR A 3 -15.70 -25.29 37.37
N ILE A 4 -15.57 -23.97 37.21
CA ILE A 4 -14.43 -23.24 37.73
C ILE A 4 -14.58 -23.12 39.23
N ASP A 5 -13.63 -23.71 39.96
CA ASP A 5 -13.60 -23.66 41.45
C ASP A 5 -12.89 -22.41 41.95
N LYS A 6 -11.87 -21.98 41.22
CA LYS A 6 -11.08 -20.78 41.50
C LYS A 6 -10.64 -20.16 40.21
N GLU A 7 -10.98 -18.90 40.00
CA GLU A 7 -10.49 -18.13 38.85
C GLU A 7 -8.99 -17.91 38.95
N PRO A 8 -8.25 -18.04 37.82
CA PRO A 8 -6.84 -17.68 37.79
C PRO A 8 -6.68 -16.17 37.92
N THR A 9 -5.58 -15.75 38.53
CA THR A 9 -5.10 -14.37 38.47
C THR A 9 -3.86 -14.28 37.56
N CYS A 10 -3.30 -13.09 37.45
CA CYS A 10 -2.08 -12.91 36.66
C CYS A 10 -0.87 -13.70 37.19
N THR A 11 -0.84 -14.05 38.48
CA THR A 11 0.32 -14.68 39.14
C THR A 11 -0.05 -15.95 39.90
N VAL A 12 -1.32 -16.20 40.12
CA VAL A 12 -1.79 -17.36 40.90
C VAL A 12 -2.69 -18.23 40.03
N PRO A 13 -2.39 -19.52 39.90
CA PRO A 13 -3.23 -20.42 39.13
C PRO A 13 -4.64 -20.56 39.73
N GLY A 14 -5.59 -20.76 38.85
CA GLY A 14 -6.94 -21.15 39.16
C GLY A 14 -7.11 -22.67 39.21
N SER A 15 -8.34 -23.13 39.40
CA SER A 15 -8.67 -24.55 39.33
C SER A 15 -10.09 -24.75 38.80
N LYS A 16 -10.30 -25.88 38.14
CA LYS A 16 -11.60 -26.38 37.70
C LYS A 16 -11.74 -27.85 38.00
N SER A 17 -12.97 -28.29 38.20
CA SER A 17 -13.28 -29.70 38.49
C SER A 17 -14.66 -30.09 37.97
N HIS A 18 -14.93 -31.40 37.97
CA HIS A 18 -16.27 -31.92 37.80
C HIS A 18 -16.97 -32.02 39.16
N HIS A 19 -18.17 -31.43 39.27
CA HIS A 19 -18.96 -31.53 40.49
C HIS A 19 -20.07 -32.60 40.31
N CYS A 20 -20.18 -33.46 41.31
CA CYS A 20 -21.31 -34.39 41.39
C CYS A 20 -22.59 -33.61 41.69
N ILE A 21 -23.60 -33.74 40.85
CA ILE A 21 -24.89 -33.04 40.98
C ILE A 21 -25.63 -33.46 42.25
N THR A 22 -25.38 -34.70 42.72
CA THR A 22 -26.14 -35.30 43.85
C THR A 22 -25.46 -35.11 45.19
N CYS A 23 -24.13 -35.21 45.30
CA CYS A 23 -23.39 -35.14 46.56
C CYS A 23 -22.49 -33.90 46.70
N GLY A 24 -22.25 -33.19 45.61
CA GLY A 24 -21.36 -32.02 45.58
C GLY A 24 -19.88 -32.34 45.59
N ASP A 25 -19.51 -33.65 45.57
CA ASP A 25 -18.10 -34.04 45.54
C ASP A 25 -17.41 -33.58 44.25
N LYS A 26 -16.12 -33.23 44.38
CA LYS A 26 -15.29 -32.79 43.28
C LYS A 26 -14.39 -33.90 42.76
N ALA A 27 -14.34 -34.07 41.47
CA ALA A 27 -13.44 -35.00 40.77
C ALA A 27 -12.67 -34.30 39.64
N ASP A 28 -11.56 -34.90 39.21
CA ASP A 28 -10.74 -34.42 38.08
C ASP A 28 -10.25 -32.97 38.24
N ILE A 29 -9.80 -32.61 39.45
CA ILE A 29 -9.30 -31.25 39.71
C ILE A 29 -8.11 -30.95 38.80
N THR A 30 -8.29 -29.92 37.96
CA THR A 30 -7.27 -29.48 36.99
C THR A 30 -6.90 -28.03 37.27
N GLU A 31 -5.62 -27.72 37.22
CA GLU A 31 -5.09 -26.36 37.35
C GLU A 31 -5.42 -25.54 36.10
N ILE A 32 -5.80 -24.27 36.28
CA ILE A 32 -5.93 -23.27 35.24
C ILE A 32 -4.68 -22.37 35.34
N PRO A 33 -3.82 -22.29 34.30
CA PRO A 33 -2.62 -21.48 34.36
C PRO A 33 -2.92 -20.00 34.65
N PRO A 34 -2.00 -19.27 35.30
CA PRO A 34 -2.08 -17.82 35.41
C PRO A 34 -2.06 -17.19 34.02
N GLU A 35 -2.86 -16.17 33.78
CA GLU A 35 -2.94 -15.49 32.52
C GLU A 35 -3.14 -13.97 32.71
N HIS A 36 -2.38 -13.16 31.94
CA HIS A 36 -2.56 -11.72 31.89
C HIS A 36 -3.61 -11.35 30.83
N LYS A 37 -4.57 -10.47 31.19
CA LYS A 37 -5.53 -9.89 30.25
C LYS A 37 -5.03 -8.52 29.78
N PHE A 38 -4.11 -8.55 28.81
CA PHE A 38 -3.60 -7.32 28.22
C PHE A 38 -4.65 -6.64 27.34
N GLY A 39 -4.70 -5.29 27.41
CA GLY A 39 -5.44 -4.46 26.51
C GLY A 39 -4.74 -4.31 25.13
N PRO A 40 -5.26 -3.46 24.25
CA PRO A 40 -4.64 -3.20 22.95
C PRO A 40 -3.27 -2.53 23.11
N TRP A 41 -2.41 -2.70 22.11
CA TRP A 41 -1.14 -2.02 22.03
C TRP A 41 -1.32 -0.52 21.77
N VAL A 42 -0.62 0.33 22.52
CA VAL A 42 -0.61 1.78 22.36
C VAL A 42 0.82 2.22 22.08
N VAL A 43 1.03 2.98 21.00
CA VAL A 43 2.33 3.57 20.68
C VAL A 43 2.62 4.69 21.67
N THR A 44 3.64 4.50 22.52
CA THR A 44 4.07 5.49 23.53
C THR A 44 5.26 6.31 23.05
N VAL A 45 6.09 5.75 22.16
CA VAL A 45 7.18 6.46 21.48
C VAL A 45 7.08 6.10 20.00
N PRO A 46 6.70 7.04 19.11
CA PRO A 46 6.69 6.79 17.68
C PRO A 46 8.14 6.59 17.15
N PRO A 47 8.36 5.67 16.19
CA PRO A 47 9.66 5.53 15.55
C PRO A 47 10.01 6.76 14.71
N THR A 48 11.31 7.05 14.59
CA THR A 48 11.84 8.06 13.65
C THR A 48 12.66 7.37 12.56
N SER A 49 13.21 8.15 11.60
CA SER A 49 14.11 7.60 10.57
C SER A 49 15.32 6.86 11.13
N ASP A 50 15.77 7.23 12.34
CA ASP A 50 17.05 6.79 12.92
C ASP A 50 16.89 6.12 14.29
N THR A 51 15.67 6.13 14.86
CA THR A 51 15.42 5.58 16.20
C THR A 51 14.18 4.69 16.22
N GLU A 52 14.30 3.59 16.96
CA GLU A 52 13.18 2.71 17.24
C GLU A 52 12.12 3.39 18.09
N GLY A 53 10.86 3.06 17.83
CA GLY A 53 9.74 3.43 18.67
C GLY A 53 9.45 2.39 19.75
N VAL A 54 8.46 2.69 20.60
CA VAL A 54 7.97 1.78 21.65
C VAL A 54 6.45 1.75 21.65
N ARG A 55 5.90 0.55 21.72
CA ARG A 55 4.48 0.34 22.03
C ARG A 55 4.35 -0.43 23.33
N GLU A 56 3.29 -0.13 24.04
CA GLU A 56 3.02 -0.71 25.36
C GLU A 56 1.57 -1.21 25.42
N ARG A 57 1.34 -2.24 26.22
CA ARG A 57 0.00 -2.68 26.62
C ARG A 57 -0.03 -2.98 28.08
N THR A 58 -1.16 -2.71 28.71
CA THR A 58 -1.32 -2.86 30.15
C THR A 58 -2.32 -3.97 30.44
N CYS A 59 -1.97 -4.84 31.38
CA CYS A 59 -2.89 -5.83 31.89
C CYS A 59 -4.00 -5.15 32.71
N SER A 60 -5.26 -5.37 32.33
CA SER A 60 -6.42 -4.80 33.01
C SER A 60 -6.66 -5.32 34.44
N MET A 61 -6.03 -6.46 34.80
CA MET A 61 -6.18 -7.09 36.08
C MET A 61 -5.13 -6.72 37.13
N CYS A 62 -3.86 -6.59 36.71
CA CYS A 62 -2.75 -6.34 37.65
C CYS A 62 -1.95 -5.06 37.35
N GLY A 63 -2.24 -4.40 36.24
CA GLY A 63 -1.51 -3.19 35.84
C GLY A 63 -0.13 -3.43 35.25
N GLU A 64 0.29 -4.68 35.07
CA GLU A 64 1.57 -4.98 34.43
C GLU A 64 1.62 -4.43 33.03
N VAL A 65 2.74 -3.81 32.67
CA VAL A 65 2.99 -3.19 31.36
C VAL A 65 3.96 -4.04 30.56
N GLU A 66 3.49 -4.54 29.43
CA GLU A 66 4.35 -5.18 28.43
C GLU A 66 4.78 -4.14 27.41
N LYS A 67 6.09 -4.11 27.08
CA LYS A 67 6.67 -3.19 26.10
C LYS A 67 7.24 -3.97 24.93
N LYS A 68 7.02 -3.43 23.72
CA LYS A 68 7.62 -3.97 22.49
C LYS A 68 8.20 -2.84 21.65
N THR A 69 9.39 -3.03 21.10
CA THR A 69 10.00 -2.07 20.18
C THR A 69 9.28 -2.03 18.85
N ILE A 70 9.25 -0.83 18.24
CA ILE A 70 8.83 -0.61 16.85
C ILE A 70 10.10 -0.25 16.08
N ALA A 71 10.36 -0.92 14.96
CA ALA A 71 11.54 -0.64 14.14
C ALA A 71 11.62 0.85 13.74
N ALA A 72 12.84 1.35 13.54
CA ALA A 72 13.08 2.69 13.02
C ALA A 72 12.38 2.89 11.66
N ALA A 73 11.98 4.11 11.32
CA ALA A 73 11.17 4.41 10.13
C ALA A 73 11.82 3.96 8.81
N ALA A 74 13.16 3.94 8.73
CA ALA A 74 13.89 3.40 7.58
C ALA A 74 13.65 1.89 7.32
N SER A 75 13.18 1.15 8.32
CA SER A 75 12.85 -0.28 8.24
C SER A 75 11.35 -0.58 8.40
N VAL A 76 10.50 0.44 8.45
CA VAL A 76 9.05 0.24 8.47
C VAL A 76 8.61 -0.43 7.17
N PRO A 77 7.80 -1.51 7.23
CA PRO A 77 7.23 -2.13 6.06
C PRO A 77 6.37 -1.11 5.28
N GLN A 78 6.52 -1.08 3.96
CA GLN A 78 5.87 -0.07 3.12
C GLN A 78 5.17 -0.70 1.92
N ILE A 79 4.00 -0.16 1.60
CA ILE A 79 3.33 -0.34 0.32
C ILE A 79 3.55 0.93 -0.48
N ILE A 80 4.11 0.79 -1.68
CA ILE A 80 4.49 1.89 -2.56
C ILE A 80 3.68 1.76 -3.85
N VAL A 81 3.05 2.84 -4.27
CA VAL A 81 2.38 2.96 -5.56
C VAL A 81 3.17 3.95 -6.40
N ASP A 82 3.44 3.60 -7.66
CA ASP A 82 4.17 4.49 -8.56
C ASP A 82 3.40 5.80 -8.78
N SER A 83 4.15 6.90 -8.84
CA SER A 83 3.65 8.19 -9.29
C SER A 83 4.05 8.40 -10.76
N THR A 84 3.18 9.02 -11.55
CA THR A 84 3.43 9.24 -12.97
C THR A 84 2.78 10.53 -13.47
N LYS A 85 3.23 10.98 -14.65
CA LYS A 85 2.61 12.05 -15.44
C LYS A 85 2.07 11.46 -16.73
N THR A 86 0.94 11.96 -17.19
CA THR A 86 0.21 11.41 -18.33
C THR A 86 -0.68 12.46 -18.96
N HIS A 87 -1.35 12.12 -20.06
CA HIS A 87 -2.36 12.96 -20.72
C HIS A 87 -3.70 12.23 -20.79
N ALA A 88 -4.75 12.97 -21.03
CA ALA A 88 -6.04 12.38 -21.39
C ALA A 88 -5.87 11.48 -22.61
N GLY A 89 -6.48 10.30 -22.58
CA GLY A 89 -6.35 9.32 -23.65
C GLY A 89 -5.15 8.37 -23.57
N ASP A 90 -4.18 8.58 -22.69
CA ASP A 90 -3.04 7.69 -22.54
C ASP A 90 -3.38 6.38 -21.82
N VAL A 91 -2.51 5.39 -22.01
CA VAL A 91 -2.50 4.16 -21.20
C VAL A 91 -1.28 4.20 -20.28
N ILE A 92 -1.50 4.13 -18.99
CA ILE A 92 -0.45 4.14 -17.98
C ILE A 92 -0.33 2.79 -17.28
N ARG A 93 0.89 2.49 -16.81
CA ARG A 93 1.20 1.31 -16.00
C ARG A 93 1.70 1.76 -14.64
N VAL A 94 1.08 1.26 -13.60
CA VAL A 94 1.36 1.64 -12.22
C VAL A 94 1.62 0.38 -11.41
N ASN A 95 2.80 0.28 -10.79
CA ASN A 95 3.11 -0.84 -9.91
C ASN A 95 2.68 -0.54 -8.49
N VAL A 96 2.16 -1.57 -7.83
CA VAL A 96 1.99 -1.62 -6.38
C VAL A 96 3.06 -2.56 -5.83
N SER A 97 3.96 -2.03 -5.03
CA SER A 97 5.15 -2.74 -4.55
C SER A 97 5.22 -2.73 -3.04
N ILE A 98 5.92 -3.72 -2.48
CA ILE A 98 6.25 -3.75 -1.05
C ILE A 98 7.75 -3.60 -0.82
N LYS A 99 8.08 -2.94 0.28
CA LYS A 99 9.44 -2.75 0.80
C LYS A 99 9.53 -3.07 2.28
N ASN A 100 10.73 -3.43 2.73
CA ASN A 100 11.01 -3.77 4.13
C ASN A 100 10.06 -4.84 4.67
N ASN A 101 9.72 -5.81 3.83
CA ASN A 101 8.82 -6.91 4.19
C ASN A 101 9.43 -7.77 5.31
N PRO A 102 8.84 -7.80 6.51
CA PRO A 102 9.39 -8.55 7.65
C PRO A 102 9.09 -10.04 7.56
N GLY A 103 8.29 -10.45 6.60
CA GLY A 103 7.80 -11.81 6.40
C GLY A 103 6.29 -11.87 6.59
N ILE A 104 5.60 -12.24 5.51
CA ILE A 104 4.14 -12.43 5.48
C ILE A 104 3.80 -13.73 4.75
N VAL A 105 2.62 -14.27 5.01
CA VAL A 105 2.06 -15.44 4.31
C VAL A 105 0.83 -15.09 3.49
N ALA A 106 0.16 -13.98 3.82
CA ALA A 106 -0.99 -13.49 3.07
C ALA A 106 -1.09 -11.98 3.13
N MET A 107 -1.68 -11.40 2.08
CA MET A 107 -1.96 -9.97 1.97
C MET A 107 -3.20 -9.76 1.09
N LEU A 108 -4.22 -9.08 1.61
CA LEU A 108 -5.37 -8.62 0.85
C LEU A 108 -5.40 -7.11 0.80
N LEU A 109 -5.22 -6.55 -0.39
CA LEU A 109 -5.26 -5.12 -0.66
C LEU A 109 -6.58 -4.73 -1.32
N LYS A 110 -7.10 -3.56 -0.94
CA LYS A 110 -8.23 -2.88 -1.57
C LYS A 110 -7.71 -1.65 -2.28
N ILE A 111 -7.99 -1.54 -3.57
CA ILE A 111 -7.49 -0.49 -4.46
C ILE A 111 -8.67 0.35 -4.93
N GLU A 112 -8.61 1.65 -4.65
CA GLU A 112 -9.59 2.64 -5.07
C GLU A 112 -8.93 3.69 -5.96
N TYR A 113 -9.66 4.15 -6.96
CA TYR A 113 -9.23 5.20 -7.90
C TYR A 113 -10.47 5.97 -8.41
N ASP A 114 -10.26 7.16 -8.92
CA ASP A 114 -11.35 7.93 -9.50
C ASP A 114 -11.74 7.35 -10.86
N SER A 115 -12.84 6.61 -10.89
CA SER A 115 -13.37 5.98 -12.11
C SER A 115 -13.95 6.98 -13.12
N SER A 116 -14.09 8.26 -12.78
CA SER A 116 -14.41 9.32 -13.75
C SER A 116 -13.18 9.74 -14.58
N ILE A 117 -11.97 9.45 -14.08
CA ILE A 117 -10.69 9.81 -14.68
C ILE A 117 -9.95 8.59 -15.25
N LEU A 118 -9.91 7.49 -14.49
CA LEU A 118 -9.17 6.28 -14.80
C LEU A 118 -10.10 5.10 -15.05
N GLU A 119 -9.75 4.25 -16.00
CA GLU A 119 -10.41 2.97 -16.26
C GLU A 119 -9.39 1.84 -16.15
N LEU A 120 -9.58 0.92 -15.20
CA LEU A 120 -8.70 -0.23 -15.04
C LEU A 120 -8.94 -1.23 -16.18
N GLN A 121 -7.92 -1.48 -17.00
CA GLN A 121 -7.99 -2.38 -18.14
C GLN A 121 -7.39 -3.75 -17.86
N GLU A 122 -6.24 -3.79 -17.12
CA GLU A 122 -5.54 -5.02 -16.81
C GLU A 122 -4.93 -4.95 -15.41
N ALA A 123 -4.79 -6.11 -14.78
CA ALA A 123 -4.01 -6.32 -13.58
C ALA A 123 -3.10 -7.54 -13.78
N ASN A 124 -1.80 -7.36 -13.65
CA ASN A 124 -0.80 -8.37 -13.96
C ASN A 124 0.06 -8.65 -12.73
N ALA A 125 0.09 -9.91 -12.26
CA ALA A 125 1.04 -10.33 -11.22
C ALA A 125 2.48 -10.12 -11.70
N LYS A 126 3.39 -9.71 -10.80
CA LYS A 126 4.78 -9.38 -11.16
C LYS A 126 5.78 -10.29 -10.43
N ASP A 127 6.37 -9.81 -9.35
CA ASP A 127 7.47 -10.50 -8.67
C ASP A 127 6.97 -11.58 -7.69
N PHE A 128 5.67 -11.60 -7.43
CA PHE A 128 5.01 -12.54 -6.53
C PHE A 128 4.19 -13.55 -7.32
N ALA A 129 4.36 -14.83 -6.99
CA ALA A 129 3.49 -15.91 -7.51
C ALA A 129 2.14 -15.91 -6.79
N ASP A 130 1.16 -16.62 -7.34
CA ASP A 130 -0.14 -16.89 -6.72
C ASP A 130 -0.95 -15.64 -6.31
N VAL A 131 -0.79 -14.54 -7.08
CA VAL A 131 -1.62 -13.34 -6.94
C VAL A 131 -2.95 -13.56 -7.66
N SER A 132 -4.05 -13.33 -6.97
CA SER A 132 -5.41 -13.37 -7.51
C SER A 132 -6.08 -12.00 -7.43
N PHE A 133 -7.01 -11.77 -8.34
CA PHE A 133 -7.66 -10.48 -8.53
C PHE A 133 -9.17 -10.61 -8.42
N GLY A 134 -9.80 -9.61 -7.80
CA GLY A 134 -11.24 -9.45 -7.84
C GLY A 134 -11.73 -8.97 -9.22
N PRO A 135 -13.05 -8.83 -9.41
CA PRO A 135 -13.61 -8.27 -10.64
C PRO A 135 -13.11 -6.84 -10.88
N MET A 136 -12.65 -6.54 -12.11
CA MET A 136 -12.03 -5.25 -12.45
C MET A 136 -13.01 -4.06 -12.43
N ASP A 137 -14.29 -4.33 -12.58
CA ASP A 137 -15.39 -3.33 -12.54
C ASP A 137 -15.83 -3.00 -11.11
N ASN A 138 -15.33 -3.72 -10.10
CA ASN A 138 -15.64 -3.45 -8.70
C ASN A 138 -14.76 -2.33 -8.14
N GLN A 139 -15.34 -1.52 -7.28
CA GLN A 139 -14.66 -0.56 -6.42
C GLN A 139 -15.03 -0.84 -4.95
N PRO A 140 -14.06 -1.10 -4.08
CA PRO A 140 -12.61 -1.24 -4.35
C PRO A 140 -12.28 -2.49 -5.18
N PHE A 141 -11.30 -2.37 -6.07
CA PHE A 141 -10.67 -3.51 -6.72
C PHE A 141 -9.77 -4.25 -5.72
N THR A 142 -9.83 -5.57 -5.67
CA THR A 142 -9.09 -6.36 -4.68
C THR A 142 -7.95 -7.14 -5.29
N VAL A 143 -6.82 -7.18 -4.58
CA VAL A 143 -5.63 -7.96 -4.90
C VAL A 143 -5.32 -8.84 -3.70
N LEU A 144 -5.42 -10.16 -3.88
CA LEU A 144 -5.08 -11.15 -2.87
C LEU A 144 -3.79 -11.87 -3.29
N TRP A 145 -2.83 -11.90 -2.39
CA TRP A 145 -1.65 -12.73 -2.47
C TRP A 145 -1.57 -13.65 -1.26
N GLU A 146 -1.29 -14.93 -1.50
CA GLU A 146 -1.11 -15.94 -0.47
C GLU A 146 0.09 -16.84 -0.84
N ASP A 147 0.98 -17.07 0.11
CA ASP A 147 2.08 -18.02 -0.03
C ASP A 147 1.87 -19.20 0.91
N SER A 148 1.32 -20.28 0.38
CA SER A 148 1.07 -21.51 1.14
C SER A 148 2.29 -22.43 1.26
N ILE A 149 3.41 -22.10 0.60
CA ILE A 149 4.60 -22.96 0.50
C ILE A 149 5.70 -22.52 1.47
N HIS A 150 5.89 -21.21 1.60
CA HIS A 150 6.98 -20.66 2.43
C HIS A 150 6.44 -20.20 3.79
N PRO A 151 7.14 -20.53 4.89
CA PRO A 151 6.67 -20.18 6.24
C PRO A 151 6.61 -18.68 6.53
N ASN A 152 7.35 -17.87 5.80
CA ASN A 152 7.27 -16.40 5.81
C ASN A 152 8.00 -15.88 4.58
N ASN A 153 7.27 -15.28 3.66
CA ASN A 153 7.87 -14.67 2.49
C ASN A 153 8.39 -13.26 2.84
N THR A 154 9.69 -13.06 2.74
CA THR A 154 10.37 -11.79 3.01
C THR A 154 10.75 -11.03 1.73
N ALA A 155 10.29 -11.48 0.56
CA ALA A 155 10.58 -10.83 -0.71
C ALA A 155 10.04 -9.39 -0.73
N ASN A 156 10.79 -8.53 -1.39
CA ASN A 156 10.38 -7.17 -1.74
C ASN A 156 10.21 -7.12 -3.25
N GLY A 157 9.39 -6.20 -3.74
CA GLY A 157 9.16 -6.03 -5.18
C GLY A 157 7.73 -5.66 -5.50
N SER A 158 7.40 -5.69 -6.77
CA SER A 158 6.06 -5.39 -7.26
C SER A 158 5.14 -6.60 -7.12
N ILE A 159 4.00 -6.41 -6.46
CA ILE A 159 2.96 -7.43 -6.33
C ILE A 159 2.13 -7.46 -7.60
N VAL A 160 1.71 -6.29 -8.08
CA VAL A 160 0.83 -6.14 -9.23
C VAL A 160 1.21 -4.91 -10.05
N GLU A 161 1.14 -5.04 -11.36
CA GLU A 161 1.10 -3.93 -12.31
C GLU A 161 -0.35 -3.71 -12.74
N LEU A 162 -0.86 -2.52 -12.48
CA LEU A 162 -2.18 -2.06 -12.90
C LEU A 162 -2.04 -1.28 -14.20
N VAL A 163 -2.85 -1.61 -15.20
CA VAL A 163 -2.90 -0.90 -16.47
C VAL A 163 -4.18 -0.09 -16.53
N PHE A 164 -4.04 1.23 -16.55
CA PHE A 164 -5.18 2.15 -16.64
C PHE A 164 -5.20 2.86 -17.98
N LYS A 165 -6.37 2.97 -18.55
CA LYS A 165 -6.69 3.99 -19.55
C LYS A 165 -7.07 5.28 -18.83
N VAL A 166 -6.37 6.37 -19.10
CA VAL A 166 -6.83 7.71 -18.74
C VAL A 166 -7.93 8.08 -19.71
N LYS A 167 -9.12 8.44 -19.22
CA LYS A 167 -10.25 8.74 -20.09
C LYS A 167 -9.97 9.94 -21.01
N ASP A 168 -10.51 9.91 -22.21
CA ASP A 168 -10.24 10.93 -23.22
C ASP A 168 -10.77 12.33 -22.81
N ASP A 169 -11.78 12.36 -21.94
CA ASP A 169 -12.39 13.56 -21.37
C ASP A 169 -11.88 13.89 -19.96
N ALA A 170 -10.82 13.20 -19.49
CA ALA A 170 -10.21 13.48 -18.20
C ALA A 170 -9.68 14.92 -18.15
N GLY A 171 -10.11 15.68 -17.14
CA GLY A 171 -9.59 17.02 -16.89
C GLY A 171 -8.12 16.97 -16.43
N PHE A 172 -7.36 18.01 -16.76
CA PHE A 172 -5.99 18.17 -16.22
C PHE A 172 -6.02 18.39 -14.71
N GLY A 173 -4.99 17.92 -14.03
CA GLY A 173 -4.87 18.00 -12.57
C GLY A 173 -4.22 16.77 -11.97
N GLN A 174 -4.47 16.55 -10.69
CA GLN A 174 -3.92 15.41 -9.98
C GLN A 174 -5.02 14.46 -9.53
N THR A 175 -4.77 13.17 -9.68
CA THR A 175 -5.52 12.08 -9.06
C THR A 175 -4.54 11.12 -8.39
N ALA A 176 -5.06 10.16 -7.62
CA ALA A 176 -4.24 9.17 -6.94
C ALA A 176 -4.93 7.81 -6.95
N ILE A 177 -4.15 6.76 -6.74
CA ILE A 177 -4.62 5.41 -6.44
C ILE A 177 -4.50 5.24 -4.93
N THR A 178 -5.60 4.96 -4.26
CA THR A 178 -5.64 4.73 -2.82
C THR A 178 -5.58 3.25 -2.53
N ILE A 179 -4.63 2.85 -1.68
CA ILE A 179 -4.53 1.48 -1.19
C ILE A 179 -4.99 1.46 0.26
N THR A 180 -5.89 0.55 0.56
CA THR A 180 -6.32 0.24 1.94
C THR A 180 -6.26 -1.26 2.18
N TYR A 181 -6.20 -1.66 3.44
CA TYR A 181 -6.30 -3.04 3.88
C TYR A 181 -6.87 -3.08 5.31
N ASP A 182 -7.52 -4.16 5.65
CA ASP A 182 -7.93 -4.41 7.03
C ASP A 182 -6.75 -5.05 7.78
N GLU A 183 -6.51 -4.64 9.02
CA GLU A 183 -5.34 -5.08 9.81
C GLU A 183 -5.23 -6.61 9.93
N GLU A 184 -6.36 -7.30 9.90
CA GLU A 184 -6.42 -8.76 10.00
C GLU A 184 -6.07 -9.49 8.68
N ASN A 185 -5.92 -8.75 7.59
CA ASN A 185 -5.73 -9.31 6.25
C ASN A 185 -4.27 -9.34 5.78
N ILE A 186 -3.34 -8.94 6.63
CA ILE A 186 -1.89 -9.07 6.39
C ILE A 186 -1.26 -9.69 7.63
N TYR A 187 -0.79 -10.93 7.50
CA TYR A 187 -0.26 -11.67 8.64
C TYR A 187 0.93 -12.56 8.28
N ASN A 188 1.72 -12.90 9.29
CA ASN A 188 2.86 -13.81 9.21
C ASN A 188 2.46 -15.27 9.51
N SER A 189 3.41 -16.20 9.49
CA SER A 189 3.19 -17.63 9.78
C SER A 189 2.76 -17.92 11.23
N GLU A 190 2.92 -16.96 12.13
CA GLU A 190 2.49 -17.05 13.53
C GLU A 190 1.09 -16.45 13.74
N PHE A 191 0.40 -16.10 12.63
CA PHE A 191 -0.88 -15.39 12.62
C PHE A 191 -0.83 -14.03 13.35
N GLU A 192 0.34 -13.41 13.41
CA GLU A 192 0.48 -12.05 13.89
C GLU A 192 0.26 -11.06 12.74
N ASN A 193 -0.50 -10.00 13.00
CA ASN A 193 -0.76 -8.97 12.02
C ASN A 193 0.52 -8.19 11.68
N VAL A 194 0.77 -8.00 10.40
CA VAL A 194 1.89 -7.20 9.88
C VAL A 194 1.35 -5.89 9.31
N PHE A 195 1.89 -4.77 9.80
CA PHE A 195 1.45 -3.44 9.41
C PHE A 195 2.40 -2.87 8.37
N PHE A 196 1.83 -2.34 7.28
CA PHE A 196 2.52 -1.62 6.25
C PHE A 196 2.09 -0.16 6.22
N GLU A 197 3.04 0.76 6.15
CA GLU A 197 2.76 2.14 5.82
C GLU A 197 2.48 2.25 4.32
N VAL A 198 1.31 2.79 3.96
CA VAL A 198 0.98 3.08 2.55
C VAL A 198 1.51 4.46 2.20
N LEU A 199 2.46 4.53 1.27
CA LEU A 199 3.01 5.81 0.85
C LEU A 199 2.09 6.50 -0.16
N PRO A 200 1.97 7.85 -0.07
CA PRO A 200 1.16 8.60 -1.01
C PRO A 200 1.76 8.52 -2.43
N ASN A 201 0.88 8.53 -3.42
CA ASN A 201 1.24 8.60 -4.83
C ASN A 201 0.49 9.74 -5.52
N SER A 202 0.89 10.07 -6.75
CA SER A 202 0.24 11.08 -7.56
C SER A 202 0.29 10.69 -9.04
N ILE A 203 -0.83 10.78 -9.70
CA ILE A 203 -0.97 10.73 -11.16
C ILE A 203 -1.32 12.14 -11.62
N GLU A 204 -0.37 12.81 -12.28
CA GLU A 204 -0.57 14.16 -12.81
C GLU A 204 -1.03 14.09 -14.27
N ILE A 205 -2.25 14.55 -14.53
CA ILE A 205 -2.80 14.65 -15.88
C ILE A 205 -2.42 16.02 -16.42
N LEU A 206 -1.55 16.02 -17.42
CA LEU A 206 -1.03 17.22 -18.04
C LEU A 206 -2.07 17.83 -18.99
N LYS A 207 -2.10 19.16 -19.06
CA LYS A 207 -3.03 19.90 -19.90
C LYS A 207 -2.75 19.73 -21.37
N TYR A 208 -1.47 19.68 -21.73
CA TYR A 208 -1.03 19.62 -23.13
C TYR A 208 -0.23 18.36 -23.35
N GLN A 209 -0.39 17.76 -24.54
CA GLN A 209 0.39 16.61 -24.96
C GLN A 209 1.86 17.00 -25.14
N SER A 210 2.81 16.11 -24.80
CA SER A 210 4.23 16.33 -25.06
C SER A 210 4.47 16.58 -26.56
N GLY A 211 5.10 17.71 -26.89
CA GLY A 211 5.30 18.14 -28.28
C GLY A 211 4.21 19.07 -28.83
N ASP A 212 3.13 19.32 -28.15
CA ASP A 212 2.14 20.35 -28.49
C ASP A 212 2.67 21.74 -28.08
N ILE A 213 3.61 22.25 -28.90
CA ILE A 213 4.40 23.45 -28.59
C ILE A 213 3.56 24.72 -28.64
N ASN A 214 2.52 24.73 -29.46
CA ASN A 214 1.62 25.87 -29.64
C ASN A 214 0.39 25.82 -28.71
N GLY A 215 0.13 24.67 -28.06
CA GLY A 215 -1.00 24.47 -27.15
C GLY A 215 -2.36 24.41 -27.85
N ASP A 216 -2.42 23.89 -29.07
CA ASP A 216 -3.68 23.75 -29.84
C ASP A 216 -4.29 22.33 -29.71
N ASP A 217 -3.84 21.53 -28.75
CA ASP A 217 -4.22 20.14 -28.46
C ASP A 217 -3.92 19.14 -29.62
N SER A 218 -2.97 19.49 -30.51
CA SER A 218 -2.60 18.66 -31.65
C SER A 218 -1.10 18.74 -31.96
N VAL A 219 -0.37 17.65 -31.78
CA VAL A 219 1.05 17.58 -32.19
C VAL A 219 1.17 17.40 -33.69
N ASN A 220 1.68 18.43 -34.39
CA ASN A 220 1.76 18.43 -35.83
C ASN A 220 2.90 19.35 -36.36
N MET A 221 2.95 19.61 -37.70
CA MET A 221 3.99 20.45 -38.32
C MET A 221 3.99 21.91 -37.88
N LYS A 222 2.90 22.41 -37.27
CA LYS A 222 2.90 23.76 -36.70
C LYS A 222 3.78 23.82 -35.45
N ASP A 223 3.70 22.79 -34.59
CA ASP A 223 4.55 22.67 -33.40
C ASP A 223 6.00 22.56 -33.77
N TYR A 224 6.32 21.69 -34.71
CA TYR A 224 7.66 21.56 -35.23
C TYR A 224 8.20 22.89 -35.75
N SER A 225 7.41 23.64 -36.53
CA SER A 225 7.79 24.91 -37.09
C SER A 225 8.00 25.98 -36.02
N LEU A 226 7.09 26.06 -35.05
CA LEU A 226 7.15 26.99 -33.92
C LEU A 226 8.37 26.69 -33.03
N PHE A 227 8.58 25.40 -32.70
CA PHE A 227 9.69 24.98 -31.89
C PHE A 227 11.04 25.26 -32.55
N ARG A 228 11.14 25.05 -33.85
CA ARG A 228 12.32 25.41 -34.64
C ARG A 228 12.63 26.92 -34.61
N GLN A 229 11.58 27.76 -34.67
CA GLN A 229 11.72 29.23 -34.56
C GLN A 229 12.24 29.59 -33.16
N TYR A 230 11.67 29.02 -32.10
CA TYR A 230 12.11 29.21 -30.73
C TYR A 230 13.59 28.86 -30.54
N LEU A 231 14.01 27.67 -30.99
CA LEU A 231 15.41 27.22 -30.88
C LEU A 231 16.37 28.05 -31.73
N SER A 232 15.86 28.77 -32.76
CA SER A 232 16.65 29.70 -33.59
C SER A 232 16.74 31.10 -32.95
N GLY A 233 16.19 31.30 -31.75
CA GLY A 233 16.25 32.57 -31.03
C GLY A 233 15.23 33.61 -31.48
N TRP A 234 14.16 33.20 -32.16
CA TRP A 234 13.07 34.10 -32.51
C TRP A 234 12.19 34.36 -31.27
N GLU A 235 11.65 35.57 -31.17
CA GLU A 235 10.69 35.95 -30.14
C GLU A 235 9.32 35.31 -30.44
N VAL A 236 9.18 34.03 -30.18
CA VAL A 236 7.92 33.28 -30.33
C VAL A 236 7.51 32.73 -28.96
N LYS A 237 6.21 32.68 -28.73
CA LYS A 237 5.65 32.09 -27.51
C LYS A 237 5.48 30.57 -27.73
N ILE A 238 6.00 29.78 -26.82
CA ILE A 238 5.83 28.34 -26.81
C ILE A 238 5.29 27.88 -25.45
N GLU A 239 4.69 26.69 -25.42
CA GLU A 239 4.34 26.00 -24.18
C GLU A 239 5.56 25.19 -23.70
N SER A 240 6.37 25.81 -22.83
CA SER A 240 7.64 25.22 -22.40
C SER A 240 7.49 23.92 -21.59
N ALA A 241 6.31 23.72 -20.98
CA ALA A 241 6.04 22.52 -20.19
C ALA A 241 6.05 21.21 -21.02
N VAL A 242 5.80 21.32 -22.34
CA VAL A 242 5.74 20.20 -23.28
C VAL A 242 6.86 20.19 -24.30
N ALA A 243 7.77 21.14 -24.20
CA ALA A 243 8.89 21.31 -25.15
C ALA A 243 10.09 20.39 -24.85
N ASP A 244 10.22 19.89 -23.62
CA ASP A 244 11.18 18.85 -23.26
C ASP A 244 10.56 17.47 -23.60
N VAL A 245 10.61 17.12 -24.88
CA VAL A 245 9.95 15.93 -25.42
C VAL A 245 10.64 14.64 -24.99
N ASN A 246 11.95 14.70 -24.70
CA ASN A 246 12.74 13.55 -24.28
C ASN A 246 12.86 13.38 -22.76
N GLY A 247 12.39 14.37 -21.98
CA GLY A 247 12.39 14.34 -20.52
C GLY A 247 13.77 14.50 -19.87
N ASP A 248 14.77 15.11 -20.59
CA ASP A 248 16.12 15.30 -20.05
C ASP A 248 16.30 16.64 -19.29
N ASN A 249 15.20 17.36 -19.05
CA ASN A 249 15.12 18.68 -18.44
C ASN A 249 15.86 19.80 -19.20
N THR A 250 16.08 19.61 -20.50
CA THR A 250 16.78 20.58 -21.36
C THR A 250 16.07 20.74 -22.69
N ILE A 251 15.47 21.89 -22.93
CA ILE A 251 14.81 22.19 -24.22
C ILE A 251 15.86 22.50 -25.30
N ASN A 252 16.02 21.61 -26.29
CA ASN A 252 17.06 21.72 -27.32
C ASN A 252 16.71 20.97 -28.62
N LEU A 253 17.70 20.83 -29.52
CA LEU A 253 17.52 20.18 -30.82
C LEU A 253 17.21 18.67 -30.74
N LYS A 254 17.49 18.01 -29.62
CA LYS A 254 17.12 16.58 -29.44
C LYS A 254 15.61 16.43 -29.33
N ASP A 255 14.95 17.35 -28.64
CA ASP A 255 13.51 17.37 -28.51
C ASP A 255 12.84 17.64 -29.86
N LEU A 256 13.36 18.62 -30.60
CA LEU A 256 12.87 18.89 -31.94
C LEU A 256 12.98 17.69 -32.88
N ALA A 257 13.97 16.84 -32.69
CA ALA A 257 14.15 15.64 -33.51
C ALA A 257 13.10 14.56 -33.24
N LEU A 258 12.47 14.58 -32.07
CA LEU A 258 11.41 13.65 -31.69
C LEU A 258 10.03 14.07 -32.17
N LEU A 259 9.84 15.31 -32.60
CA LEU A 259 8.59 15.83 -33.17
C LEU A 259 8.38 15.49 -34.66
N ARG A 260 9.11 14.53 -35.20
CA ARG A 260 9.01 14.15 -36.64
C ARG A 260 8.07 12.99 -36.86
#